data_9560035ccc0e91dacfb4b155babac05c
#
_entry.id   9560035ccc0e91dacfb4b155babac05c
#
_cell.length_a   1.000
_cell.length_b   1.000
_cell.length_c   1.000
_cell.angle_alpha   90.00
_cell.angle_beta   90.00
_cell.angle_gamma   90.00
#
_symmetry.space_group_name_H-M   'P 1'
#
loop_
_entity.id
_entity.type
_entity.pdbx_description
1 polymer ?
#
loop_
_entity_poly.entity_id
_entity_poly.type
_entity_poly.pdbx_seq_one_letter_code
_entity_poly.pdbx_strand_id
1 'polypeptide(L)'
;MKFFLILIPILLSAENIEQLATRLNLLAGTKATTQWERIFSSDRRQSEYGITDLDEIQKMRLKEYLVKHAADSDQPIVPGL
;
A
#
# COMPACT_ATOMS: atom_id res chain seq x y z
N MET A 1 -8.35 -19.10 -26.19
CA MET A 1 -6.92 -18.80 -26.22
C MET A 1 -6.59 -17.46 -25.66
N LYS A 2 -7.09 -16.44 -26.28
CA LYS A 2 -6.84 -15.09 -25.82
C LYS A 2 -7.42 -14.84 -24.44
N PHE A 3 -8.42 -15.59 -24.08
CA PHE A 3 -9.08 -15.41 -22.80
C PHE A 3 -8.19 -15.75 -21.61
N PHE A 4 -7.23 -16.62 -21.80
CA PHE A 4 -6.30 -16.94 -20.73
C PHE A 4 -5.52 -15.74 -20.27
N LEU A 5 -5.16 -14.90 -21.22
CA LEU A 5 -4.39 -13.70 -20.91
C LEU A 5 -5.20 -12.73 -20.05
N ILE A 6 -6.52 -12.74 -20.22
CA ILE A 6 -7.39 -11.89 -19.44
C ILE A 6 -7.50 -12.40 -18.01
N LEU A 7 -7.57 -13.71 -17.85
CA LEU A 7 -7.69 -14.29 -16.52
C LEU A 7 -6.48 -14.06 -15.65
N ILE A 8 -5.29 -14.09 -16.24
CA ILE A 8 -4.06 -13.89 -15.49
C ILE A 8 -4.03 -12.53 -14.80
N PRO A 9 -4.31 -11.42 -15.48
CA PRO A 9 -4.36 -10.11 -14.82
C PRO A 9 -5.40 -10.04 -13.71
N ILE A 10 -6.53 -10.71 -13.88
CA ILE A 10 -7.56 -10.73 -12.86
C ILE A 10 -7.07 -11.41 -11.61
N LEU A 11 -6.35 -12.52 -11.75
CA LEU A 11 -5.79 -13.22 -10.61
C LEU A 11 -4.78 -12.37 -9.86
N LEU A 12 -3.95 -11.64 -10.60
CA LEU A 12 -2.99 -10.72 -9.98
C LEU A 12 -3.70 -9.58 -9.26
N SER A 13 -4.84 -9.16 -9.80
CA SER A 13 -5.63 -8.11 -9.19
C SER A 13 -6.34 -8.56 -7.92
N ALA A 14 -6.34 -9.85 -7.65
CA ALA A 14 -6.97 -10.38 -6.45
C ALA A 14 -6.21 -10.07 -5.17
N GLU A 15 -4.95 -9.65 -5.29
CA GLU A 15 -4.20 -9.23 -4.13
C GLU A 15 -4.89 -8.01 -3.51
N ASN A 16 -5.30 -8.11 -2.25
CA ASN A 16 -5.95 -6.99 -1.58
C ASN A 16 -4.91 -6.00 -1.06
N ILE A 17 -5.39 -4.85 -0.59
CA ILE A 17 -4.49 -3.76 -0.20
C ILE A 17 -3.67 -4.13 1.04
N GLU A 18 -4.25 -4.92 1.93
CA GLU A 18 -3.55 -5.38 3.13
C GLU A 18 -2.39 -6.29 2.76
N GLN A 19 -2.61 -7.20 1.82
CA GLN A 19 -1.55 -8.08 1.33
C GLN A 19 -0.45 -7.29 0.62
N LEU A 20 -0.84 -6.28 -0.14
CA LEU A 20 0.11 -5.43 -0.82
C LEU A 20 1.01 -4.70 0.18
N ALA A 21 0.41 -4.13 1.21
CA ALA A 21 1.17 -3.45 2.25
C ALA A 21 2.14 -4.40 2.94
N THR A 22 1.70 -5.61 3.25
CA THR A 22 2.53 -6.62 3.88
C THR A 22 3.71 -7.01 2.99
N ARG A 23 3.43 -7.20 1.70
CA ARG A 23 4.46 -7.57 0.73
C ARG A 23 5.55 -6.51 0.63
N LEU A 24 5.15 -5.25 0.72
CA LEU A 24 6.09 -4.13 0.67
C LEU A 24 6.68 -3.81 2.03
N ASN A 25 6.30 -4.56 3.05
CA ASN A 25 6.78 -4.38 4.42
C ASN A 25 6.39 -3.00 4.99
N LEU A 26 5.20 -2.54 4.63
CA LEU A 26 4.68 -1.26 5.10
C LEU A 26 3.67 -1.52 6.21
N LEU A 27 4.06 -1.20 7.44
CA LEU A 27 3.22 -1.42 8.61
C LEU A 27 2.60 -0.09 9.00
N ALA A 28 1.31 0.04 8.79
CA ALA A 28 0.59 1.32 8.93
C ALA A 28 0.78 1.95 10.29
N GLY A 29 0.75 1.17 11.35
CA GLY A 29 0.86 1.67 12.71
C GLY A 29 2.25 2.09 13.15
N THR A 30 3.25 1.99 12.27
CA THR A 30 4.61 2.41 12.61
C THR A 30 4.88 3.87 12.34
N LYS A 31 3.97 4.55 11.64
CA LYS A 31 4.14 5.95 11.28
C LYS A 31 2.83 6.70 11.46
N ALA A 32 2.97 8.00 11.72
CA ALA A 32 1.80 8.89 11.82
C ALA A 32 1.27 9.22 10.44
N THR A 33 0.04 9.73 10.39
CA THR A 33 -0.60 10.12 9.14
C THR A 33 0.26 11.05 8.30
N THR A 34 0.82 12.09 8.92
CA THR A 34 1.64 13.06 8.19
C THR A 34 2.88 12.43 7.60
N GLN A 35 3.44 11.43 8.27
CA GLN A 35 4.61 10.72 7.76
C GLN A 35 4.27 9.92 6.51
N TRP A 36 3.13 9.24 6.52
CA TRP A 36 2.66 8.51 5.33
C TRP A 36 2.40 9.46 4.17
N GLU A 37 1.77 10.60 4.45
CA GLU A 37 1.52 11.59 3.42
C GLU A 37 2.80 12.12 2.79
N ARG A 38 3.83 12.32 3.59
CA ARG A 38 5.13 12.77 3.07
C ARG A 38 5.75 11.73 2.14
N ILE A 39 5.64 10.47 2.49
CA ILE A 39 6.16 9.40 1.65
C ILE A 39 5.49 9.43 0.28
N PHE A 40 4.17 9.56 0.24
CA PHE A 40 3.44 9.55 -1.02
C PHE A 40 3.56 10.86 -1.78
N SER A 41 4.15 11.89 -1.18
CA SER A 41 4.39 13.17 -1.84
C SER A 41 5.81 13.27 -2.41
N SER A 42 6.66 12.28 -2.17
CA SER A 42 8.07 12.31 -2.58
C SER A 42 8.39 11.10 -3.43
N ASP A 43 8.82 11.34 -4.67
CA ASP A 43 9.22 10.25 -5.57
C ASP A 43 10.38 9.45 -5.01
N ARG A 44 11.32 10.14 -4.38
CA ARG A 44 12.47 9.48 -3.78
C ARG A 44 12.05 8.52 -2.68
N ARG A 45 11.16 8.96 -1.80
CA ARG A 45 10.70 8.13 -0.70
C ARG A 45 9.87 6.96 -1.21
N GLN A 46 9.06 7.18 -2.21
CA GLN A 46 8.30 6.10 -2.84
C GLN A 46 9.23 5.03 -3.39
N SER A 47 10.33 5.44 -4.00
CA SER A 47 11.32 4.52 -4.53
C SER A 47 11.96 3.69 -3.41
N GLU A 48 12.25 4.31 -2.28
CA GLU A 48 12.84 3.62 -1.14
C GLU A 48 11.93 2.53 -0.58
N TYR A 49 10.63 2.74 -0.66
CA TYR A 49 9.66 1.79 -0.12
C TYR A 49 9.07 0.86 -1.17
N GLY A 50 9.54 0.94 -2.41
CA GLY A 50 9.03 0.07 -3.47
C GLY A 50 7.66 0.45 -4.00
N ILE A 51 7.22 1.67 -3.74
CA ILE A 51 5.89 2.14 -4.14
C ILE A 51 5.86 2.61 -5.59
N THR A 52 7.00 3.03 -6.12
CA THR A 52 7.10 3.63 -7.45
C THR A 52 6.55 2.73 -8.56
N ASP A 53 6.69 1.42 -8.40
CA ASP A 53 6.27 0.45 -9.41
C ASP A 53 4.77 0.20 -9.43
N LEU A 54 4.04 0.73 -8.47
CA LEU A 54 2.59 0.55 -8.40
C LEU A 54 1.89 1.50 -9.35
N ASP A 55 0.70 1.11 -9.84
CA ASP A 55 -0.10 2.02 -10.65
C ASP A 55 -0.77 3.07 -9.75
N GLU A 56 -1.39 4.06 -10.37
CA GLU A 56 -1.97 5.18 -9.63
C GLU A 56 -3.09 4.75 -8.69
N ILE A 57 -3.88 3.77 -9.11
CA ILE A 57 -4.99 3.29 -8.29
C ILE A 57 -4.45 2.55 -7.07
N GLN A 58 -3.45 1.71 -7.26
CA GLN A 58 -2.82 0.99 -6.16
C GLN A 58 -2.17 1.95 -5.17
N LYS A 59 -1.48 2.97 -5.68
CA LYS A 59 -0.87 3.99 -4.81
C LYS A 59 -1.91 4.69 -3.96
N MET A 60 -3.01 5.08 -4.58
CA MET A 60 -4.07 5.78 -3.87
C MET A 60 -4.69 4.90 -2.78
N ARG A 61 -4.99 3.67 -3.12
CA ARG A 61 -5.57 2.73 -2.16
C ARG A 61 -4.62 2.42 -1.03
N LEU A 62 -3.34 2.25 -1.34
CA LEU A 62 -2.33 1.97 -0.34
C LEU A 62 -2.20 3.14 0.62
N LYS A 63 -2.15 4.35 0.09
CA LYS A 63 -2.09 5.55 0.92
C LYS A 63 -3.29 5.63 1.86
N GLU A 64 -4.49 5.44 1.33
CA GLU A 64 -5.70 5.49 2.15
C GLU A 64 -5.66 4.44 3.26
N TYR A 65 -5.23 3.24 2.93
CA TYR A 65 -5.12 2.16 3.92
C TYR A 65 -4.12 2.51 5.02
N LEU A 66 -2.94 2.99 4.65
CA LEU A 66 -1.89 3.31 5.61
C LEU A 66 -2.29 4.47 6.51
N VAL A 67 -2.94 5.49 5.95
CA VAL A 67 -3.42 6.62 6.72
C VAL A 67 -4.54 6.21 7.67
N LYS A 68 -5.45 5.37 7.18
CA LYS A 68 -6.57 4.90 7.99
C LYS A 68 -6.12 4.12 9.23
N HIS A 69 -5.00 3.42 9.12
CA HIS A 69 -4.48 2.59 10.20
C HIS A 69 -3.16 3.10 10.76
N ALA A 70 -2.85 4.36 10.52
CA ALA A 70 -1.64 4.98 11.03
C ALA A 70 -1.63 5.01 12.56
N ALA A 71 -0.46 5.27 13.14
CA ALA A 71 -0.30 5.25 14.59
C ALA A 71 -1.22 6.24 15.31
N ASP A 72 -1.52 7.36 14.67
CA ASP A 72 -2.39 8.39 15.24
C ASP A 72 -3.83 8.33 14.73
N SER A 73 -4.21 7.23 14.09
CA SER A 73 -5.57 7.03 13.61
C SER A 73 -6.45 6.39 14.68
N ASP A 74 -7.75 6.30 14.38
CA ASP A 74 -8.70 5.64 15.28
C ASP A 74 -8.53 4.12 15.31
N GLN A 75 -7.93 3.55 14.27
CA GLN A 75 -7.78 2.10 14.15
C GLN A 75 -6.36 1.73 13.72
N PRO A 76 -5.35 2.02 14.56
CA PRO A 76 -3.98 1.73 14.19
C PRO A 76 -3.69 0.23 14.14
N ILE A 77 -2.90 -0.17 13.15
CA ILE A 77 -2.39 -1.53 13.07
C ILE A 77 -0.97 -1.51 13.60
N VAL A 78 -0.80 -2.03 14.80
CA VAL A 78 0.49 -1.98 15.51
C VAL A 78 1.16 -3.35 15.42
N PRO A 79 2.42 -3.42 14.96
CA PRO A 79 3.13 -4.70 14.87
C PRO A 79 3.29 -5.33 16.26
N GLY A 80 3.21 -6.64 16.30
CA GLY A 80 3.48 -7.38 17.51
C GLY A 80 2.32 -7.54 18.46
N LEU A 81 1.13 -7.09 18.07
CA LEU A 81 -0.06 -7.29 18.91
C LEU A 81 -0.82 -8.57 18.54
#